data_3cbcd8535574175db5f9d595ac28b6f8
#
_entry.id   3cbcd8535574175db5f9d595ac28b6f8
#
_cell.length_a   1.000
_cell.length_b   1.000
_cell.length_c   1.000
_cell.angle_alpha   90.00
_cell.angle_beta   90.00
_cell.angle_gamma   90.00
#
_symmetry.space_group_name_H-M   'P 1'
#
loop_
_entity.id
_entity.type
_entity.pdbx_description
1 polymer ?
#
loop_
_entity_poly.entity_id
_entity_poly.type
_entity_poly.pdbx_seq_one_letter_code
_entity_poly.pdbx_strand_id
1 'polypeptide(L)'
;MIEQMTIEQLLEAYPEGTAEGFAGYCDELSAWQLIVDVTTKLLDDGCWVMVDGQQKTVDISPACIAINGSGFTLVSLPDCHDDAFDAPEIVNNQQAAPEKSAVWALAATVFRMVMGCNIMNGRGGKAQKATSKLPFMRNEMPVLSRLVQQCLDYDVTKRPSLDEVLAAAKENLERCREEMKDGPRMKPETASSTSATQADSAAWPEEMIPAQN
;
A
#
# COMPACT_ATOMS: atom_id res chain seq x y z
N MET A 1 -7.95 23.75 -16.53
CA MET A 1 -7.91 22.36 -16.02
C MET A 1 -6.99 22.37 -14.82
N ILE A 2 -7.48 22.03 -13.65
CA ILE A 2 -6.62 21.84 -12.47
C ILE A 2 -5.90 20.53 -12.75
N GLU A 3 -4.59 20.58 -12.92
CA GLU A 3 -3.75 19.40 -13.09
C GLU A 3 -3.87 18.57 -11.80
N GLN A 4 -4.46 17.38 -11.90
CA GLN A 4 -4.60 16.49 -10.74
C GLN A 4 -3.23 15.89 -10.44
N MET A 5 -2.76 16.12 -9.22
CA MET A 5 -1.50 15.55 -8.74
C MET A 5 -1.66 14.03 -8.52
N THR A 6 -0.75 13.24 -9.02
CA THR A 6 -0.69 11.81 -8.71
C THR A 6 0.00 11.55 -7.37
N ILE A 7 -0.18 10.34 -6.83
CA ILE A 7 0.55 9.93 -5.62
C ILE A 7 2.06 9.98 -5.86
N GLU A 8 2.53 9.55 -7.04
CA GLU A 8 3.97 9.59 -7.38
C GLU A 8 4.52 11.02 -7.36
N GLN A 9 3.81 11.97 -7.97
CA GLN A 9 4.19 13.38 -7.94
C GLN A 9 4.22 13.95 -6.51
N LEU A 10 3.32 13.51 -5.64
CA LEU A 10 3.35 13.87 -4.22
C LEU A 10 4.60 13.31 -3.54
N LEU A 11 4.92 12.03 -3.77
CA LEU A 11 6.09 11.37 -3.19
C LEU A 11 7.41 12.01 -3.67
N GLU A 12 7.48 12.41 -4.93
CA GLU A 12 8.63 13.13 -5.49
C GLU A 12 8.79 14.54 -4.93
N ALA A 13 7.68 15.26 -4.71
CA ALA A 13 7.70 16.61 -4.15
C ALA A 13 8.14 16.63 -2.68
N TYR A 14 7.93 15.54 -1.95
CA TYR A 14 8.23 15.42 -0.52
C TYR A 14 9.05 14.16 -0.21
N PRO A 15 10.29 14.02 -0.70
CA PRO A 15 11.07 12.78 -0.61
C PRO A 15 11.43 12.36 0.82
N GLU A 16 11.42 13.28 1.77
CA GLU A 16 11.75 13.02 3.18
C GLU A 16 10.53 12.86 4.11
N GLY A 17 9.33 12.81 3.54
CA GLY A 17 8.08 12.79 4.30
C GLY A 17 7.57 14.20 4.64
N THR A 18 6.42 14.27 5.31
CA THR A 18 5.87 15.55 5.75
C THR A 18 6.71 16.16 6.87
N ALA A 19 6.69 17.49 7.02
CA ALA A 19 7.50 18.29 7.96
C ALA A 19 7.38 17.86 9.45
N GLU A 20 6.55 16.92 9.78
CA GLU A 20 6.33 16.41 11.15
C GLU A 20 7.13 15.13 11.47
N GLY A 21 8.09 14.74 10.64
CA GLY A 21 9.02 13.64 10.93
C GLY A 21 8.44 12.23 10.72
N PHE A 22 7.33 12.10 10.01
CA PHE A 22 6.81 10.79 9.61
C PHE A 22 7.56 10.28 8.38
N ALA A 23 8.25 9.16 8.53
CA ALA A 23 8.81 8.39 7.41
C ALA A 23 7.69 7.73 6.59
N GLY A 24 6.77 8.51 6.03
CA GLY A 24 5.63 8.07 5.23
C GLY A 24 4.69 9.22 4.96
N TYR A 25 3.96 9.12 3.87
CA TYR A 25 3.16 10.21 3.31
C TYR A 25 1.67 10.07 3.62
N CYS A 26 1.30 9.04 4.37
CA CYS A 26 -0.08 8.64 4.50
C CYS A 26 -0.38 8.22 5.94
N ASP A 27 -1.39 8.83 6.53
CA ASP A 27 -2.01 8.35 7.75
C ASP A 27 -2.92 7.13 7.48
N GLU A 28 -3.36 6.47 8.54
CA GLU A 28 -4.21 5.28 8.43
C GLU A 28 -5.54 5.58 7.74
N LEU A 29 -6.13 6.76 8.00
CA LEU A 29 -7.38 7.19 7.39
C LEU A 29 -7.26 7.31 5.86
N SER A 30 -6.21 7.98 5.39
CA SER A 30 -5.94 8.16 3.95
C SER A 30 -5.62 6.83 3.27
N ALA A 31 -4.92 5.92 3.94
CA ALA A 31 -4.64 4.60 3.41
C ALA A 31 -5.93 3.78 3.23
N TRP A 32 -6.84 3.80 4.21
CA TRP A 32 -8.15 3.15 4.08
C TRP A 32 -9.01 3.80 2.99
N GLN A 33 -8.98 5.14 2.89
CA GLN A 33 -9.71 5.85 1.83
C GLN A 33 -9.20 5.45 0.44
N LEU A 34 -7.88 5.36 0.25
CA LEU A 34 -7.29 4.88 -1.01
C LEU A 34 -7.79 3.49 -1.37
N ILE A 35 -7.76 2.55 -0.41
CA ILE A 35 -8.22 1.17 -0.65
C ILE A 35 -9.70 1.18 -1.07
N VAL A 36 -10.56 1.92 -0.37
CA VAL A 36 -11.99 2.01 -0.70
C VAL A 36 -12.20 2.56 -2.10
N ASP A 37 -11.56 3.68 -2.44
CA ASP A 37 -11.80 4.37 -3.71
C ASP A 37 -11.32 3.54 -4.90
N VAL A 38 -10.09 3.03 -4.83
CA VAL A 38 -9.51 2.22 -5.91
C VAL A 38 -10.24 0.88 -6.05
N THR A 39 -10.55 0.19 -4.94
CA THR A 39 -11.26 -1.08 -5.00
C THR A 39 -12.68 -0.92 -5.56
N THR A 40 -13.39 0.15 -5.18
CA THR A 40 -14.71 0.46 -5.74
C THR A 40 -14.62 0.65 -7.26
N LYS A 41 -13.63 1.43 -7.72
CA LYS A 41 -13.43 1.63 -9.16
C LYS A 41 -13.10 0.33 -9.90
N LEU A 42 -12.28 -0.55 -9.32
CA LEU A 42 -11.95 -1.85 -9.92
C LEU A 42 -13.15 -2.79 -10.00
N LEU A 43 -14.07 -2.72 -9.02
CA LEU A 43 -15.31 -3.49 -9.06
C LEU A 43 -16.29 -2.95 -10.09
N ASP A 44 -16.37 -1.63 -10.25
CA ASP A 44 -17.28 -0.97 -11.19
C ASP A 44 -16.81 -1.13 -12.66
N ASP A 45 -15.53 -0.91 -12.92
CA ASP A 45 -14.96 -0.85 -14.28
C ASP A 45 -14.28 -2.15 -14.71
N GLY A 46 -13.99 -3.04 -13.76
CA GLY A 46 -13.20 -4.27 -13.97
C GLY A 46 -11.69 -4.06 -13.76
N CYS A 47 -11.00 -5.19 -13.63
CA CYS A 47 -9.56 -5.23 -13.35
C CYS A 47 -8.69 -5.36 -14.61
N TRP A 48 -9.24 -5.08 -15.79
CA TRP A 48 -8.55 -5.26 -17.05
C TRP A 48 -8.95 -4.19 -18.06
N VAL A 49 -8.03 -3.92 -18.97
CA VAL A 49 -8.22 -3.00 -20.11
C VAL A 49 -7.84 -3.71 -21.41
N MET A 50 -8.41 -3.26 -22.52
CA MET A 50 -8.01 -3.72 -23.86
C MET A 50 -6.93 -2.80 -24.40
N VAL A 51 -5.73 -3.34 -24.63
CA VAL A 51 -4.60 -2.63 -25.23
C VAL A 51 -4.17 -3.41 -26.48
N ASP A 52 -4.23 -2.77 -27.63
CA ASP A 52 -3.87 -3.37 -28.94
C ASP A 52 -4.58 -4.73 -29.22
N GLY A 53 -5.83 -4.84 -28.79
CA GLY A 53 -6.63 -6.06 -28.97
C GLY A 53 -6.28 -7.19 -27.98
N GLN A 54 -5.41 -6.95 -27.00
CA GLN A 54 -5.08 -7.87 -25.92
C GLN A 54 -5.65 -7.38 -24.59
N GLN A 55 -6.14 -8.30 -23.80
CA GLN A 55 -6.57 -8.03 -22.42
C GLN A 55 -5.34 -7.92 -21.52
N LYS A 56 -5.18 -6.78 -20.86
CA LYS A 56 -4.15 -6.54 -19.86
C LYS A 56 -4.78 -6.18 -18.53
N THR A 57 -4.13 -6.52 -17.44
CA THR A 57 -4.50 -6.05 -16.09
C THR A 57 -4.37 -4.53 -16.04
N VAL A 58 -5.28 -3.88 -15.34
CA VAL A 58 -5.19 -2.43 -15.07
C VAL A 58 -3.91 -2.15 -14.27
N ASP A 59 -3.15 -1.15 -14.70
CA ASP A 59 -1.99 -0.68 -13.96
C ASP A 59 -2.42 0.03 -12.68
N ILE A 60 -1.89 -0.41 -11.56
CA ILE A 60 -2.15 0.16 -10.24
C ILE A 60 -0.80 0.47 -9.61
N SER A 61 -0.41 1.73 -9.67
CA SER A 61 0.82 2.25 -9.10
C SER A 61 0.58 3.66 -8.57
N PRO A 62 1.47 4.24 -7.79
CA PRO A 62 1.37 5.64 -7.37
C PRO A 62 1.22 6.63 -8.53
N ALA A 63 1.82 6.34 -9.69
CA ALA A 63 1.70 7.17 -10.88
C ALA A 63 0.30 7.09 -11.54
N CYS A 64 -0.43 6.00 -11.34
CA CYS A 64 -1.76 5.79 -11.90
C CYS A 64 -2.90 6.22 -10.97
N ILE A 65 -2.60 6.82 -9.81
CA ILE A 65 -3.61 7.24 -8.84
C ILE A 65 -3.50 8.74 -8.61
N ALA A 66 -4.54 9.47 -9.01
CA ALA A 66 -4.66 10.91 -8.80
C ALA A 66 -5.34 11.22 -7.46
N ILE A 67 -4.88 12.29 -6.81
CA ILE A 67 -5.46 12.83 -5.58
C ILE A 67 -6.58 13.81 -5.97
N ASN A 68 -7.76 13.61 -5.44
CA ASN A 68 -8.94 14.43 -5.70
C ASN A 68 -9.59 14.89 -4.38
N GLY A 69 -9.19 16.06 -3.90
CA GLY A 69 -9.61 16.54 -2.60
C GLY A 69 -9.16 15.62 -1.46
N SER A 70 -10.11 14.98 -0.78
CA SER A 70 -9.84 13.98 0.27
C SER A 70 -9.89 12.54 -0.20
N GLY A 71 -10.03 12.30 -1.52
CA GLY A 71 -10.17 10.97 -2.12
C GLY A 71 -9.13 10.69 -3.19
N PHE A 72 -9.24 9.52 -3.78
CA PHE A 72 -8.32 9.00 -4.78
C PHE A 72 -9.07 8.54 -6.02
N THR A 73 -8.45 8.65 -7.18
CA THR A 73 -9.03 8.20 -8.44
C THR A 73 -7.99 7.46 -9.26
N LEU A 74 -8.29 6.24 -9.66
CA LEU A 74 -7.47 5.49 -10.61
C LEU A 74 -7.59 6.15 -11.98
N VAL A 75 -6.46 6.54 -12.58
CA VAL A 75 -6.38 7.22 -13.87
C VAL A 75 -5.52 6.38 -14.82
N SER A 76 -5.96 6.28 -16.07
CA SER A 76 -5.15 5.67 -17.11
C SER A 76 -4.32 6.75 -17.78
N LEU A 77 -3.04 6.83 -17.44
CA LEU A 77 -2.08 7.71 -18.07
C LEU A 77 -1.19 6.90 -19.02
N PRO A 78 -0.82 7.44 -20.19
CA PRO A 78 0.23 6.83 -20.99
C PRO A 78 1.53 6.82 -20.18
N ASP A 79 2.27 5.71 -20.24
CA ASP A 79 3.56 5.53 -19.58
C ASP A 79 3.57 5.56 -18.04
N CYS A 80 2.42 5.22 -17.39
CA CYS A 80 2.35 5.12 -15.93
C CYS A 80 2.69 3.71 -15.40
N HIS A 81 3.03 2.75 -16.26
CA HIS A 81 3.41 1.41 -15.86
C HIS A 81 4.74 1.40 -15.11
N ASP A 82 4.76 0.74 -13.96
CA ASP A 82 5.97 0.52 -13.16
C ASP A 82 6.02 -0.95 -12.71
N ASP A 83 7.01 -1.69 -13.21
CA ASP A 83 7.26 -3.11 -12.92
C ASP A 83 7.36 -3.41 -11.41
N ALA A 84 7.67 -2.42 -10.58
CA ALA A 84 7.73 -2.60 -9.13
C ALA A 84 6.36 -2.89 -8.50
N PHE A 85 5.28 -2.61 -9.24
CA PHE A 85 3.90 -2.87 -8.81
C PHE A 85 3.27 -4.06 -9.52
N ASP A 86 4.04 -4.78 -10.34
CA ASP A 86 3.59 -6.04 -10.94
C ASP A 86 3.61 -7.17 -9.92
N ALA A 87 2.51 -7.90 -9.86
CA ALA A 87 2.41 -9.10 -9.02
C ALA A 87 3.33 -10.23 -9.53
N PRO A 88 3.79 -11.15 -8.66
CA PRO A 88 4.72 -12.22 -9.04
C PRO A 88 4.26 -13.06 -10.24
N GLU A 89 2.99 -13.34 -10.36
CA GLU A 89 2.43 -14.11 -11.47
C GLU A 89 2.47 -13.34 -12.79
N ILE A 90 2.29 -12.01 -12.76
CA ILE A 90 2.41 -11.16 -13.95
C ILE A 90 3.85 -11.19 -14.46
N VAL A 91 4.82 -10.96 -13.58
CA VAL A 91 6.25 -10.97 -13.91
C VAL A 91 6.70 -12.33 -14.45
N ASN A 92 6.16 -13.42 -13.91
CA ASN A 92 6.51 -14.77 -14.31
C ASN A 92 5.68 -15.29 -15.50
N ASN A 93 4.87 -14.44 -16.14
CA ASN A 93 3.95 -14.80 -17.24
C ASN A 93 3.04 -16.00 -16.88
N GLN A 94 2.62 -16.09 -15.64
CA GLN A 94 1.70 -17.12 -15.18
C GLN A 94 0.27 -16.64 -15.39
N GLN A 95 -0.62 -17.55 -15.76
CA GLN A 95 -2.02 -17.23 -15.87
C GLN A 95 -2.63 -17.03 -14.46
N ALA A 96 -3.11 -15.83 -14.18
CA ALA A 96 -3.79 -15.50 -12.95
C ALA A 96 -5.10 -14.73 -13.23
N ALA A 97 -5.99 -14.75 -12.25
CA ALA A 97 -7.18 -13.91 -12.30
C ALA A 97 -6.75 -12.44 -12.16
N PRO A 98 -7.13 -11.54 -13.10
CA PRO A 98 -6.74 -10.12 -13.05
C PRO A 98 -7.07 -9.45 -11.71
N GLU A 99 -8.17 -9.84 -11.08
CA GLU A 99 -8.58 -9.37 -9.76
C GLU A 99 -7.50 -9.60 -8.68
N LYS A 100 -6.93 -10.80 -8.63
CA LYS A 100 -5.92 -11.15 -7.62
C LYS A 100 -4.59 -10.42 -7.85
N SER A 101 -4.24 -10.15 -9.10
CA SER A 101 -3.08 -9.34 -9.45
C SER A 101 -3.33 -7.87 -9.11
N ALA A 102 -4.53 -7.36 -9.34
CA ALA A 102 -4.93 -6.00 -8.95
C ALA A 102 -4.90 -5.81 -7.43
N VAL A 103 -5.38 -6.80 -6.65
CA VAL A 103 -5.29 -6.79 -5.18
C VAL A 103 -3.83 -6.69 -4.71
N TRP A 104 -2.91 -7.41 -5.34
CA TRP A 104 -1.48 -7.34 -5.01
C TRP A 104 -0.91 -5.96 -5.34
N ALA A 105 -1.18 -5.42 -6.53
CA ALA A 105 -0.69 -4.12 -6.97
C ALA A 105 -1.20 -2.96 -6.09
N LEU A 106 -2.49 -3.01 -5.72
CA LEU A 106 -3.08 -2.05 -4.78
C LEU A 106 -2.36 -2.10 -3.42
N ALA A 107 -2.13 -3.30 -2.88
CA ALA A 107 -1.43 -3.45 -1.61
C ALA A 107 0.03 -2.96 -1.67
N ALA A 108 0.73 -3.19 -2.78
CA ALA A 108 2.08 -2.65 -3.01
C ALA A 108 2.08 -1.12 -3.05
N THR A 109 1.05 -0.52 -3.65
CA THR A 109 0.86 0.94 -3.70
C THR A 109 0.58 1.51 -2.30
N VAL A 110 -0.32 0.89 -1.52
CA VAL A 110 -0.57 1.27 -0.12
C VAL A 110 0.70 1.15 0.71
N PHE A 111 1.45 0.07 0.53
CA PHE A 111 2.74 -0.12 1.21
C PHE A 111 3.71 1.04 0.88
N ARG A 112 3.85 1.40 -0.39
CA ARG A 112 4.68 2.52 -0.84
C ARG A 112 4.27 3.83 -0.19
N MET A 113 2.97 4.13 -0.15
CA MET A 113 2.46 5.35 0.48
C MET A 113 2.75 5.42 1.98
N VAL A 114 2.52 4.33 2.70
CA VAL A 114 2.69 4.30 4.17
C VAL A 114 4.15 4.24 4.57
N MET A 115 4.97 3.48 3.84
CA MET A 115 6.36 3.22 4.20
C MET A 115 7.38 4.13 3.51
N GLY A 116 6.98 4.87 2.47
CA GLY A 116 7.87 5.72 1.68
C GLY A 116 8.84 4.95 0.77
N CYS A 117 8.76 3.63 0.70
CA CYS A 117 9.63 2.80 -0.13
C CYS A 117 8.86 1.66 -0.81
N ASN A 118 9.33 1.22 -1.98
CA ASN A 118 8.73 0.11 -2.69
C ASN A 118 9.03 -1.22 -2.00
N ILE A 119 8.07 -2.15 -2.11
CA ILE A 119 8.22 -3.50 -1.57
C ILE A 119 9.39 -4.25 -2.24
N MET A 120 10.02 -5.18 -1.51
CA MET A 120 11.15 -5.98 -2.00
C MET A 120 12.30 -5.14 -2.58
N ASN A 121 12.69 -4.08 -1.88
CA ASN A 121 13.76 -3.15 -2.29
C ASN A 121 13.54 -2.55 -3.68
N GLY A 122 12.31 -2.16 -3.99
CA GLY A 122 11.95 -1.56 -5.27
C GLY A 122 11.74 -2.54 -6.43
N ARG A 123 11.87 -3.85 -6.18
CA ARG A 123 11.82 -4.88 -7.23
C ARG A 123 10.47 -5.59 -7.33
N GLY A 124 9.53 -5.26 -6.43
CA GLY A 124 8.17 -5.77 -6.44
C GLY A 124 8.05 -7.29 -6.53
N GLY A 125 7.07 -7.77 -7.27
CA GLY A 125 6.82 -9.18 -7.47
C GLY A 125 7.97 -9.95 -8.13
N LYS A 126 8.83 -9.27 -8.89
CA LYS A 126 10.03 -9.88 -9.50
C LYS A 126 11.03 -10.42 -8.47
N ALA A 127 11.08 -9.82 -7.29
CA ALA A 127 11.97 -10.29 -6.22
C ALA A 127 11.24 -11.17 -5.20
N GLN A 128 9.92 -11.23 -5.23
CA GLN A 128 9.14 -12.01 -4.27
C GLN A 128 9.23 -13.51 -4.61
N LYS A 129 9.40 -14.31 -3.56
CA LYS A 129 9.40 -15.78 -3.60
C LYS A 129 8.40 -16.31 -2.59
N ALA A 130 7.98 -17.57 -2.74
CA ALA A 130 7.07 -18.21 -1.78
C ALA A 130 7.59 -18.19 -0.32
N THR A 131 8.90 -18.10 -0.14
CA THR A 131 9.56 -18.03 1.18
C THR A 131 9.87 -16.61 1.64
N SER A 132 9.54 -15.59 0.83
CA SER A 132 9.78 -14.19 1.18
C SER A 132 8.96 -13.81 2.39
N LYS A 133 9.62 -13.21 3.38
CA LYS A 133 8.93 -12.60 4.51
C LYS A 133 8.49 -11.19 4.11
N LEU A 134 7.19 -10.94 4.24
CA LEU A 134 6.66 -9.60 4.03
C LEU A 134 6.90 -8.77 5.28
N PRO A 135 7.44 -7.55 5.14
CA PRO A 135 7.64 -6.67 6.27
C PRO A 135 6.27 -6.29 6.87
N PHE A 136 6.23 -6.20 8.18
CA PHE A 136 5.11 -5.54 8.86
C PHE A 136 5.30 -4.04 8.64
N MET A 137 4.23 -3.32 8.32
CA MET A 137 4.31 -1.87 8.17
C MET A 137 4.50 -1.20 9.54
N ARG A 138 3.83 -0.13 9.82
CA ARG A 138 3.96 0.58 11.09
C ARG A 138 3.21 -0.14 12.21
N ASN A 139 3.80 -0.16 13.41
CA ASN A 139 3.18 -0.78 14.59
C ASN A 139 1.86 -0.10 14.98
N GLU A 140 1.68 1.17 14.61
CA GLU A 140 0.48 1.96 14.88
C GLU A 140 -0.69 1.56 13.99
N MET A 141 -0.44 0.84 12.87
CA MET A 141 -1.45 0.42 11.89
C MET A 141 -1.53 -1.11 11.76
N PRO A 142 -1.80 -1.85 12.84
CA PRO A 142 -1.69 -3.32 12.82
C PRO A 142 -2.73 -4.00 11.93
N VAL A 143 -3.94 -3.43 11.83
CA VAL A 143 -5.03 -3.99 11.01
C VAL A 143 -4.71 -3.79 9.52
N LEU A 144 -4.31 -2.59 9.15
CA LEU A 144 -3.87 -2.27 7.79
C LEU A 144 -2.70 -3.14 7.36
N SER A 145 -1.68 -3.29 8.23
CA SER A 145 -0.51 -4.12 7.97
C SER A 145 -0.88 -5.58 7.67
N ARG A 146 -1.84 -6.15 8.41
CA ARG A 146 -2.31 -7.54 8.17
C ARG A 146 -3.04 -7.67 6.84
N LEU A 147 -3.94 -6.73 6.53
CA LEU A 147 -4.64 -6.75 5.24
C LEU A 147 -3.65 -6.65 4.08
N VAL A 148 -2.72 -5.71 4.15
CA VAL A 148 -1.69 -5.53 3.12
C VAL A 148 -0.83 -6.79 2.97
N GLN A 149 -0.41 -7.44 4.07
CA GLN A 149 0.33 -8.71 4.00
C GLN A 149 -0.48 -9.83 3.35
N GLN A 150 -1.78 -9.95 3.64
CA GLN A 150 -2.66 -10.94 2.99
C GLN A 150 -2.79 -10.67 1.49
N CYS A 151 -2.97 -9.42 1.09
CA CYS A 151 -3.05 -9.03 -0.31
C CYS A 151 -1.73 -9.29 -1.07
N LEU A 152 -0.59 -9.16 -0.40
CA LEU A 152 0.75 -9.39 -0.96
C LEU A 152 1.20 -10.85 -0.90
N ASP A 153 0.33 -11.81 -0.53
CA ASP A 153 0.72 -13.23 -0.51
C ASP A 153 1.23 -13.66 -1.89
N TYR A 154 2.33 -14.43 -1.90
CA TYR A 154 2.88 -15.01 -3.13
C TYR A 154 1.90 -15.97 -3.79
N ASP A 155 1.18 -16.75 -2.98
CA ASP A 155 0.14 -17.66 -3.42
C ASP A 155 -1.14 -16.89 -3.74
N VAL A 156 -1.44 -16.79 -5.02
CA VAL A 156 -2.61 -16.05 -5.56
C VAL A 156 -3.91 -16.49 -4.91
N THR A 157 -4.03 -17.79 -4.56
CA THR A 157 -5.26 -18.35 -3.98
C THR A 157 -5.53 -17.90 -2.54
N LYS A 158 -4.49 -17.45 -1.84
CA LYS A 158 -4.58 -16.97 -0.46
C LYS A 158 -4.92 -15.48 -0.35
N ARG A 159 -4.78 -14.75 -1.44
CA ARG A 159 -5.15 -13.32 -1.46
C ARG A 159 -6.67 -13.18 -1.32
N PRO A 160 -7.15 -12.19 -0.56
CA PRO A 160 -8.58 -11.88 -0.50
C PRO A 160 -9.13 -11.47 -1.88
N SER A 161 -10.45 -11.55 -2.05
CA SER A 161 -11.15 -10.96 -3.19
C SER A 161 -11.23 -9.44 -3.04
N LEU A 162 -11.57 -8.73 -4.13
CA LEU A 162 -11.83 -7.29 -4.06
C LEU A 162 -12.99 -6.96 -3.13
N ASP A 163 -14.04 -7.78 -3.11
CA ASP A 163 -15.18 -7.58 -2.21
C ASP A 163 -14.76 -7.70 -0.74
N GLU A 164 -13.91 -8.68 -0.40
CA GLU A 164 -13.38 -8.85 0.96
C GLU A 164 -12.46 -7.68 1.35
N VAL A 165 -11.62 -7.21 0.43
CA VAL A 165 -10.77 -6.03 0.63
C VAL A 165 -11.61 -4.78 0.86
N LEU A 166 -12.64 -4.56 0.02
CA LEU A 166 -13.54 -3.42 0.13
C LEU A 166 -14.32 -3.41 1.44
N ALA A 167 -14.85 -4.59 1.85
CA ALA A 167 -15.59 -4.71 3.10
C ALA A 167 -14.71 -4.37 4.31
N ALA A 168 -13.49 -4.95 4.37
CA ALA A 168 -12.53 -4.66 5.44
C ALA A 168 -12.11 -3.18 5.44
N ALA A 169 -11.90 -2.58 4.27
CA ALA A 169 -11.49 -1.19 4.16
C ALA A 169 -12.60 -0.23 4.59
N LYS A 170 -13.85 -0.46 4.20
CA LYS A 170 -15.00 0.37 4.63
C LYS A 170 -15.20 0.35 6.14
N GLU A 171 -15.14 -0.83 6.75
CA GLU A 171 -15.27 -0.99 8.19
C GLU A 171 -14.19 -0.19 8.95
N ASN A 172 -12.93 -0.32 8.53
CA ASN A 172 -11.83 0.36 9.19
C ASN A 172 -11.79 1.86 8.90
N LEU A 173 -12.18 2.29 7.70
CA LEU A 173 -12.32 3.70 7.36
C LEU A 173 -13.35 4.39 8.27
N GLU A 174 -14.49 3.75 8.50
CA GLU A 174 -15.53 4.30 9.39
C GLU A 174 -15.03 4.34 10.83
N ARG A 175 -14.38 3.29 11.31
CA ARG A 175 -13.73 3.26 12.63
C ARG A 175 -12.76 4.43 12.81
N CYS A 176 -11.87 4.68 11.85
CA CYS A 176 -10.93 5.81 11.93
C CYS A 176 -11.66 7.16 11.96
N ARG A 177 -12.74 7.30 11.18
CA ARG A 177 -13.56 8.52 11.20
C ARG A 177 -14.28 8.77 12.52
N GLU A 178 -14.75 7.70 13.17
CA GLU A 178 -15.39 7.80 14.49
C GLU A 178 -14.36 8.17 15.57
N GLU A 179 -13.19 7.54 15.57
CA GLU A 179 -12.09 7.85 16.48
C GLU A 179 -11.65 9.32 16.39
N MET A 180 -11.65 9.90 15.18
CA MET A 180 -11.35 11.33 14.97
C MET A 180 -12.45 12.27 15.51
N LYS A 181 -13.73 11.86 15.43
CA LYS A 181 -14.85 12.66 15.96
C LYS A 181 -14.86 12.70 17.50
N ASP A 182 -14.51 11.59 18.13
CA ASP A 182 -14.51 11.46 19.59
C ASP A 182 -13.33 12.20 20.26
N GLY A 183 -12.36 12.71 19.49
CA GLY A 183 -11.13 13.33 19.98
C GLY A 183 -10.19 12.30 20.63
N PRO A 184 -8.97 12.71 21.03
CA PRO A 184 -8.05 11.79 21.68
C PRO A 184 -8.65 11.37 23.03
N ARG A 185 -9.11 10.14 23.14
CA ARG A 185 -9.44 9.53 24.43
C ARG A 185 -8.17 9.54 25.28
N MET A 186 -8.07 10.45 26.24
CA MET A 186 -7.06 10.38 27.28
C MET A 186 -7.19 9.00 27.94
N LYS A 187 -6.24 8.10 27.63
CA LYS A 187 -6.09 6.88 28.42
C LYS A 187 -5.88 7.33 29.87
N PRO A 188 -6.64 6.80 30.86
CA PRO A 188 -6.34 7.09 32.24
C PRO A 188 -4.92 6.61 32.50
N GLU A 189 -4.06 7.55 32.91
CA GLU A 189 -2.72 7.22 33.41
C GLU A 189 -2.89 6.28 34.59
N THR A 190 -2.67 4.98 34.37
CA THR A 190 -2.36 4.08 35.47
C THR A 190 -0.95 4.45 35.94
N ALA A 191 -0.91 5.27 36.96
CA ALA A 191 0.32 5.51 37.72
C ALA A 191 0.89 4.18 38.21
N SER A 192 1.99 3.75 37.62
CA SER A 192 2.91 2.83 38.26
C SER A 192 4.32 3.19 37.81
N SER A 193 5.03 3.72 38.79
CA SER A 193 6.46 3.97 38.82
C SER A 193 7.25 2.72 38.43
N THR A 194 8.30 2.83 37.63
CA THR A 194 9.70 2.48 38.03
C THR A 194 10.54 2.13 36.78
N SER A 195 11.69 2.79 36.74
CA SER A 195 12.98 2.44 36.13
C SER A 195 13.15 2.46 34.63
N ALA A 196 13.93 3.46 34.22
CA ALA A 196 14.68 3.55 32.99
C ALA A 196 15.49 2.26 32.73
N THR A 197 15.35 1.70 31.55
CA THR A 197 16.37 0.84 30.95
C THR A 197 16.47 1.16 29.47
N GLN A 198 17.68 1.42 29.04
CA GLN A 198 18.23 1.80 27.78
C GLN A 198 17.48 1.29 26.55
N ALA A 199 17.27 2.22 25.59
CA ALA A 199 16.89 1.95 24.23
C ALA A 199 17.98 1.10 23.55
N ASP A 200 17.65 -0.12 23.24
CA ASP A 200 18.42 -0.96 22.32
C ASP A 200 18.01 -0.58 20.89
N SER A 201 18.97 0.03 20.18
CA SER A 201 18.80 0.37 18.77
C SER A 201 18.73 -0.94 17.97
N ALA A 202 17.55 -1.25 17.46
CA ALA A 202 17.38 -2.37 16.51
C ALA A 202 18.13 -2.03 15.21
N ALA A 203 19.38 -2.48 15.15
CA ALA A 203 20.15 -2.50 13.92
C ALA A 203 19.49 -3.48 12.92
N TRP A 204 19.37 -3.08 11.67
CA TRP A 204 18.98 -3.97 10.57
C TRP A 204 19.98 -5.12 10.47
N PRO A 205 19.54 -6.35 10.15
CA PRO A 205 20.46 -7.46 9.93
C PRO A 205 21.45 -7.13 8.80
N GLU A 206 22.74 -7.28 9.03
CA GLU A 206 23.84 -6.98 8.11
C GLU A 206 23.78 -7.75 6.77
N GLU A 207 22.92 -8.73 6.63
CA GLU A 207 22.79 -9.55 5.41
C GLU A 207 22.12 -8.83 4.22
N MET A 208 21.72 -7.57 4.35
CA MET A 208 21.06 -6.81 3.28
C MET A 208 21.89 -5.66 2.69
N ILE A 209 23.19 -5.60 2.95
CA ILE A 209 24.06 -4.60 2.32
C ILE A 209 24.75 -5.26 1.12
N PRO A 210 24.45 -4.87 -0.13
CA PRO A 210 25.22 -5.36 -1.27
C PRO A 210 26.64 -4.78 -1.21
N ALA A 211 27.65 -5.65 -1.30
CA ALA A 211 29.04 -5.25 -1.44
C ALA A 211 29.20 -4.33 -2.67
N GLN A 212 29.70 -3.12 -2.45
CA GLN A 212 30.14 -2.23 -3.52
C GLN A 212 31.45 -2.79 -4.07
N ASN A 213 31.41 -3.18 -5.33
CA ASN A 213 32.58 -3.28 -6.23
C ASN A 213 32.20 -2.59 -7.53
#